data_349d0261997e1e76d7b182beffbfc158
#
_entry.id   349d0261997e1e76d7b182beffbfc158
#
_cell.length_a   1.000
_cell.length_b   1.000
_cell.length_c   1.000
_cell.angle_alpha   90.00
_cell.angle_beta   90.00
_cell.angle_gamma   90.00
#
_symmetry.space_group_name_H-M   'P 1'
#
loop_
_entity.id
_entity.type
_entity.pdbx_description
1 polymer ?
#
loop_
_entity_poly.entity_id
_entity_poly.type
_entity_poly.pdbx_seq_one_letter_code
_entity_poly.pdbx_strand_id
1 'polypeptide(L)'
;MERDMMINQIKQTAVRVLPKGSTLYLYGSRARGDYHSDSDWDLLLLLDKPKLTFKDYDYGYPFSELGWESNEEINTQVYSKKEWADYHFTPFYKNVEHDKIVLI
;
A
#
# COMPACT_ATOMS: atom_id res chain seq x y z
N MET A 1 11.61 12.62 4.90
CA MET A 1 10.36 13.34 4.54
C MET A 1 9.37 13.20 5.68
N GLU A 2 8.66 14.26 5.99
CA GLU A 2 7.67 14.26 7.05
C GLU A 2 6.50 13.32 6.66
N ARG A 3 5.85 12.72 7.68
CA ARG A 3 4.87 11.65 7.47
C ARG A 3 3.69 12.07 6.57
N ASP A 4 3.09 13.22 6.87
CA ASP A 4 1.91 13.67 6.10
C ASP A 4 2.28 14.05 4.68
N MET A 5 3.48 14.60 4.47
CA MET A 5 3.98 14.89 3.13
C MET A 5 4.18 13.62 2.31
N MET A 6 4.73 12.57 2.93
CA MET A 6 4.90 11.28 2.24
C MET A 6 3.55 10.66 1.91
N ILE A 7 2.60 10.70 2.83
CA ILE A 7 1.24 10.19 2.59
C ILE A 7 0.62 10.92 1.40
N ASN A 8 0.76 12.24 1.32
CA ASN A 8 0.24 13.01 0.19
C ASN A 8 0.91 12.60 -1.13
N GLN A 9 2.21 12.38 -1.12
CA GLN A 9 2.95 11.94 -2.31
C GLN A 9 2.50 10.56 -2.76
N ILE A 10 2.27 9.65 -1.82
CA ILE A 10 1.76 8.31 -2.12
C ILE A 10 0.36 8.41 -2.74
N LYS A 11 -0.52 9.24 -2.17
CA LYS A 11 -1.87 9.45 -2.72
C LYS A 11 -1.82 10.00 -4.14
N GLN A 12 -0.97 11.00 -4.39
CA GLN A 12 -0.84 11.59 -5.72
C GLN A 12 -0.34 10.56 -6.73
N THR A 13 0.63 9.75 -6.34
CA THR A 13 1.13 8.66 -7.19
C THR A 13 0.01 7.67 -7.50
N ALA A 14 -0.76 7.28 -6.48
CA ALA A 14 -1.86 6.33 -6.63
C ALA A 14 -2.91 6.82 -7.63
N VAL A 15 -3.32 8.07 -7.51
CA VAL A 15 -4.32 8.65 -8.42
C VAL A 15 -3.80 8.67 -9.85
N ARG A 16 -2.50 8.90 -10.04
CA ARG A 16 -1.89 8.99 -11.36
C ARG A 16 -1.73 7.63 -12.03
N VAL A 17 -1.39 6.57 -11.28
CA VAL A 17 -0.92 5.31 -11.89
C VAL A 17 -1.87 4.13 -11.71
N LEU A 18 -2.77 4.15 -10.72
CA LEU A 18 -3.58 2.98 -10.42
C LEU A 18 -4.86 2.95 -11.26
N PRO A 19 -5.30 1.74 -11.66
CA PRO A 19 -6.54 1.61 -12.42
C PRO A 19 -7.75 1.97 -11.57
N LYS A 20 -8.83 2.36 -12.24
CA LYS A 20 -10.10 2.69 -11.61
C LYS A 20 -10.59 1.52 -10.76
N GLY A 21 -11.13 1.83 -9.59
CA GLY A 21 -11.65 0.82 -8.67
C GLY A 21 -10.60 0.27 -7.71
N SER A 22 -9.34 0.71 -7.82
CA SER A 22 -8.29 0.29 -6.89
C SER A 22 -8.52 0.86 -5.50
N THR A 23 -8.07 0.09 -4.50
CA THR A 23 -8.02 0.53 -3.10
C THR A 23 -6.58 0.44 -2.63
N LEU A 24 -6.13 1.44 -1.91
CA LEU A 24 -4.76 1.47 -1.37
C LEU A 24 -4.82 1.78 0.12
N TYR A 25 -4.19 0.93 0.92
CA TYR A 25 -4.07 1.11 2.37
C TYR A 25 -2.61 1.37 2.74
N LEU A 26 -2.40 2.23 3.73
CA LEU A 26 -1.17 2.26 4.51
C LEU A 26 -1.41 1.43 5.76
N TYR A 27 -0.49 0.53 6.10
CA TYR A 27 -0.57 -0.27 7.33
C TYR A 27 0.80 -0.32 8.01
N GLY A 28 0.91 -1.08 9.09
CA GLY A 28 2.16 -1.21 9.81
C GLY A 28 2.47 0.02 10.69
N SER A 29 3.74 0.17 11.07
CA SER A 29 4.14 1.19 12.05
C SER A 29 3.85 2.61 11.58
N ARG A 30 3.98 2.90 10.29
CA ARG A 30 3.71 4.24 9.76
C ARG A 30 2.21 4.59 9.86
N ALA A 31 1.35 3.59 9.84
CA ALA A 31 -0.09 3.80 10.02
C ALA A 31 -0.43 3.93 11.51
N ARG A 32 0.15 3.07 12.37
CA ARG A 32 -0.13 3.08 13.81
C ARG A 32 0.43 4.30 14.53
N GLY A 33 1.56 4.83 14.06
CA GLY A 33 2.23 5.96 14.69
C GLY A 33 3.43 5.58 15.56
N ASP A 34 3.77 4.29 15.68
CA ASP A 34 4.91 3.81 16.46
C ASP A 34 6.16 3.60 15.61
N TYR A 35 6.32 4.41 14.58
CA TYR A 35 7.43 4.31 13.64
C TYR A 35 8.65 5.09 14.11
N HIS A 36 9.80 4.71 13.54
CA HIS A 36 11.03 5.52 13.65
C HIS A 36 11.40 6.08 12.26
N SER A 37 12.49 6.86 12.23
CA SER A 37 12.92 7.54 10.99
C SER A 37 13.29 6.56 9.86
N ASP A 38 13.72 5.33 10.21
CA ASP A 38 14.12 4.32 9.23
C ASP A 38 13.07 3.20 9.06
N SER A 39 11.88 3.40 9.60
CA SER A 39 10.77 2.43 9.40
C SER A 39 10.30 2.43 7.97
N ASP A 40 9.99 1.23 7.45
CA ASP A 40 9.43 1.06 6.11
C ASP A 40 8.02 1.62 6.03
N TRP A 41 7.62 1.95 4.81
CA TRP A 41 6.25 2.31 4.49
C TRP A 41 5.58 1.10 3.87
N ASP A 42 4.57 0.56 4.54
CA ASP A 42 3.90 -0.66 4.12
C ASP A 42 2.57 -0.33 3.46
N LEU A 43 2.47 -0.63 2.17
CA LEU A 43 1.26 -0.39 1.39
C LEU A 43 0.62 -1.71 0.98
N LEU A 44 -0.71 -1.72 0.99
CA LEU A 44 -1.50 -2.81 0.44
C LEU A 44 -2.37 -2.27 -0.68
N LEU A 45 -2.15 -2.78 -1.89
CA LEU A 45 -2.92 -2.42 -3.07
C LEU A 45 -3.91 -3.53 -3.38
N LEU A 46 -5.17 -3.18 -3.48
CA LEU A 46 -6.24 -4.11 -3.86
C LEU A 46 -6.78 -3.70 -5.22
N LEU A 47 -6.65 -4.60 -6.21
CA LEU A 47 -7.14 -4.37 -7.55
C LEU A 47 -8.56 -4.93 -7.70
N ASP A 48 -9.40 -4.18 -8.42
CA ASP A 48 -10.80 -4.55 -8.63
C ASP A 48 -10.92 -5.50 -9.83
N LYS A 49 -10.43 -6.72 -9.63
CA LYS A 49 -10.49 -7.78 -10.63
C LYS A 49 -10.49 -9.13 -9.92
N PRO A 50 -11.04 -10.17 -10.54
CA PRO A 50 -11.19 -11.47 -9.87
C PRO A 50 -9.87 -12.18 -9.64
N LYS A 51 -8.88 -11.97 -10.50
CA LYS A 51 -7.60 -12.68 -10.44
C LYS A 51 -6.49 -11.79 -10.98
N LEU A 52 -5.34 -11.80 -10.29
CA LEU A 52 -4.17 -11.05 -10.72
C LEU A 52 -3.48 -11.75 -11.89
N THR A 53 -2.89 -10.95 -12.77
CA THR A 53 -1.94 -11.40 -13.77
C THR A 53 -0.54 -11.05 -13.31
N PHE A 54 0.47 -11.60 -13.99
CA PHE A 54 1.86 -11.35 -13.65
C PHE A 54 2.20 -9.85 -13.69
N LYS A 55 1.63 -9.12 -14.66
CA LYS A 55 1.87 -7.69 -14.82
C LYS A 55 1.28 -6.82 -13.71
N ASP A 56 0.28 -7.32 -13.01
CA ASP A 56 -0.38 -6.53 -11.97
C ASP A 56 0.58 -6.15 -10.84
N TYR A 57 1.60 -6.97 -10.60
CA TYR A 57 2.59 -6.70 -9.56
C TYR A 57 3.45 -5.48 -9.88
N ASP A 58 3.51 -5.07 -11.14
CA ASP A 58 4.27 -3.89 -11.57
C ASP A 58 3.67 -2.58 -11.04
N TYR A 59 2.41 -2.60 -10.60
CA TYR A 59 1.79 -1.41 -10.00
C TYR A 59 2.49 -0.95 -8.73
N GLY A 60 3.29 -1.81 -8.10
CA GLY A 60 4.10 -1.42 -6.94
C GLY A 60 5.33 -0.59 -7.30
N TYR A 61 5.79 -0.66 -8.55
CA TYR A 61 7.03 -0.01 -8.96
C TYR A 61 7.02 1.52 -8.78
N PRO A 62 5.96 2.25 -9.18
CA PRO A 62 5.95 3.71 -8.97
C PRO A 62 6.10 4.12 -7.51
N PHE A 63 5.61 3.30 -6.58
CA PHE A 63 5.75 3.58 -5.15
C PHE A 63 7.17 3.30 -4.67
N SER A 64 7.80 2.24 -5.14
CA SER A 64 9.21 1.99 -4.86
C SER A 64 10.09 3.11 -5.37
N GLU A 65 9.81 3.59 -6.58
CA GLU A 65 10.53 4.71 -7.18
C GLU A 65 10.38 5.98 -6.36
N LEU A 66 9.17 6.27 -5.90
CA LEU A 66 8.92 7.40 -5.00
C LEU A 66 9.77 7.28 -3.73
N GLY A 67 9.84 6.08 -3.17
CA GLY A 67 10.66 5.81 -1.99
C GLY A 67 12.12 6.11 -2.24
N TRP A 68 12.67 5.60 -3.34
CA TRP A 68 14.07 5.82 -3.69
C TRP A 68 14.40 7.30 -3.86
N GLU A 69 13.51 8.05 -4.49
CA GLU A 69 13.68 9.49 -4.66
C GLU A 69 13.65 10.26 -3.33
N SER A 70 12.94 9.72 -2.36
CA SER A 70 12.75 10.33 -1.03
C SER A 70 13.69 9.75 0.03
N ASN A 71 14.59 8.85 -0.35
CA ASN A 71 15.46 8.11 0.58
C ASN A 71 14.66 7.36 1.65
N GLU A 72 13.55 6.75 1.21
CA GLU A 72 12.64 5.95 2.05
C GLU A 72 12.46 4.59 1.41
N GLU A 73 12.03 3.60 2.18
CA GLU A 73 11.67 2.29 1.66
C GLU A 73 10.15 2.11 1.69
N ILE A 74 9.58 1.89 0.50
CA ILE A 74 8.14 1.67 0.35
C ILE A 74 7.93 0.26 -0.19
N ASN A 75 7.24 -0.57 0.57
CA ASN A 75 6.92 -1.94 0.22
C ASN A 75 5.45 -2.04 -0.10
N THR A 76 5.12 -2.53 -1.30
CA THR A 76 3.73 -2.64 -1.75
C THR A 76 3.37 -4.11 -1.95
N GLN A 77 2.38 -4.58 -1.20
CA GLN A 77 1.76 -5.89 -1.41
C GLN A 77 0.58 -5.71 -2.34
N VAL A 78 0.42 -6.58 -3.33
CA VAL A 78 -0.65 -6.49 -4.33
C VAL A 78 -1.52 -7.74 -4.25
N TYR A 79 -2.82 -7.53 -4.11
CA TYR A 79 -3.83 -8.60 -4.12
C TYR A 79 -5.01 -8.14 -4.97
N SER A 80 -5.81 -9.08 -5.44
CA SER A 80 -7.16 -8.73 -5.91
C SER A 80 -8.05 -8.55 -4.68
N LYS A 81 -9.13 -7.79 -4.83
CA LYS A 81 -10.09 -7.62 -3.73
C LYS A 81 -10.66 -8.96 -3.28
N LYS A 82 -10.91 -9.86 -4.24
CA LYS A 82 -11.42 -11.20 -3.92
C LYS A 82 -10.42 -12.02 -3.12
N GLU A 83 -9.16 -12.03 -3.55
CA GLU A 83 -8.11 -12.75 -2.81
C GLU A 83 -7.96 -12.22 -1.40
N TRP A 84 -7.97 -10.90 -1.24
CA TRP A 84 -7.86 -10.29 0.08
C TRP A 84 -8.99 -10.74 1.00
N ALA A 85 -10.23 -10.73 0.50
CA ALA A 85 -11.37 -11.19 1.26
C ALA A 85 -11.25 -12.67 1.67
N ASP A 86 -10.68 -13.50 0.79
CA ASP A 86 -10.47 -14.92 1.07
C ASP A 86 -9.46 -15.15 2.20
N TYR A 87 -8.54 -14.21 2.43
CA TYR A 87 -7.53 -14.31 3.49
C TYR A 87 -8.01 -13.80 4.85
N HIS A 88 -9.30 -13.53 5.02
CA HIS A 88 -9.86 -12.88 6.21
C HIS A 88 -9.54 -13.60 7.53
N PHE A 89 -9.22 -14.89 7.49
CA PHE A 89 -8.89 -15.69 8.68
C PHE A 89 -7.42 -15.59 9.10
N THR A 90 -6.56 -14.95 8.28
CA THR A 90 -5.12 -14.91 8.55
C THR A 90 -4.76 -13.81 9.53
N PRO A 91 -3.67 -13.99 10.31
CA PRO A 91 -3.17 -12.90 11.15
C PRO A 91 -2.79 -11.66 10.36
N PHE A 92 -2.21 -11.82 9.18
CA PHE A 92 -1.83 -10.69 8.33
C PHE A 92 -3.05 -9.83 7.98
N TYR A 93 -4.15 -10.48 7.52
CA TYR A 93 -5.38 -9.75 7.22
C TYR A 93 -5.88 -8.97 8.44
N LYS A 94 -5.93 -9.63 9.60
CA LYS A 94 -6.44 -9.02 10.83
C LYS A 94 -5.58 -7.82 11.25
N ASN A 95 -4.27 -7.93 11.14
CA ASN A 95 -3.36 -6.85 11.49
C ASN A 95 -3.53 -5.66 10.56
N VAL A 96 -3.62 -5.90 9.25
CA VAL A 96 -3.82 -4.83 8.27
C VAL A 96 -5.15 -4.12 8.52
N GLU A 97 -6.23 -4.90 8.68
CA GLU A 97 -7.57 -4.32 8.89
C GLU A 97 -7.64 -3.50 10.17
N HIS A 98 -6.88 -3.89 11.19
CA HIS A 98 -6.80 -3.13 12.44
C HIS A 98 -6.04 -1.82 12.28
N ASP A 99 -4.91 -1.85 11.56
CA ASP A 99 -3.98 -0.72 11.49
C ASP A 99 -4.27 0.25 10.35
N LYS A 100 -4.98 -0.17 9.33
CA LYS A 100 -5.02 0.51 8.03
C LYS A 100 -5.51 1.94 8.08
N ILE A 101 -4.88 2.74 7.22
CA ILE A 101 -5.38 4.05 6.81
C ILE A 101 -5.71 3.92 5.33
N VAL A 102 -6.94 4.23 4.95
CA VAL A 102 -7.37 4.17 3.55
C VAL A 102 -6.82 5.40 2.84
N LEU A 103 -5.99 5.17 1.81
CA LEU A 103 -5.40 6.26 1.03
C LEU A 103 -6.23 6.59 -0.20
N ILE A 104 -6.80 5.57 -0.84
CA ILE A 104 -7.78 5.75 -1.91
C ILE A 104 -8.82 4.66 -1.86
#